data_24504bc9f66d5b49d2fda2ef2fcb202c
#
_entry.id   24504bc9f66d5b49d2fda2ef2fcb202c
#
_cell.length_a   1.000
_cell.length_b   1.000
_cell.length_c   1.000
_cell.angle_alpha   90.00
_cell.angle_beta   90.00
_cell.angle_gamma   90.00
#
_symmetry.space_group_name_H-M   'P 1'
#
loop_
_entity.id
_entity.type
_entity.pdbx_description
1 polymer ?
#
loop_
_entity_poly.entity_id
_entity_poly.type
_entity_poly.pdbx_seq_one_letter_code
_entity_poly.pdbx_strand_id
1 'polypeptide(L)'
;MDQIAVATFEKDIKFEGFLLARTSDQRTSSNGSKYLDMTLCDRTGDINAKMWDGTVTPPPVGAVVKVRAQITEYNGRLQMKINKIREAQEGEYDLSFLVPCAPYPAEEMYAELTQAVAEMRNETLQKIVGEMLRMAGERLMYYPAAQRLHHAERSGLLHHTSSMLRLARAVLTVYPWLDQDLLFAGVIVHDLSKIAEMKSDEAGNVTDYTVDGLLLGHLVRGVTQVREAARRMEIPEDEEYVLLLEHMVISHHGEAEYGSPRPPMFPEAEMLHWIDLVDARMNEMNGILRRTPAGAFSEKIWSLDRRVYHPHYAGEQDAPSPAPAAQEAPRRPRPDADKAYQGLL
;
A
#
# COMPACT_ATOMS: atom_id res chain seq x y z
N MET A 1 5.72 21.67 -7.13
CA MET A 1 4.62 22.48 -7.71
C MET A 1 3.51 22.53 -6.67
N ASP A 2 3.13 23.71 -6.20
CA ASP A 2 2.01 23.84 -5.28
C ASP A 2 0.71 23.87 -6.08
N GLN A 3 0.07 22.72 -6.23
CA GLN A 3 -1.29 22.65 -6.77
C GLN A 3 -2.30 22.52 -5.62
N ILE A 4 -3.51 23.08 -5.84
CA ILE A 4 -4.61 22.98 -4.87
C ILE A 4 -5.03 21.53 -4.76
N ALA A 5 -5.15 21.01 -3.53
CA ALA A 5 -5.56 19.65 -3.24
C ALA A 5 -7.07 19.44 -3.50
N VAL A 6 -7.46 18.27 -4.00
CA VAL A 6 -8.85 17.94 -4.32
C VAL A 6 -9.78 18.11 -3.10
N ALA A 7 -9.30 17.72 -1.90
CA ALA A 7 -10.08 17.86 -0.66
C ALA A 7 -10.39 19.32 -0.28
N THR A 8 -9.67 20.30 -0.85
CA THR A 8 -9.86 21.73 -0.58
C THR A 8 -10.58 22.46 -1.72
N PHE A 9 -11.13 21.72 -2.69
CA PHE A 9 -11.87 22.35 -3.76
C PHE A 9 -13.16 22.99 -3.24
N GLU A 10 -13.40 24.21 -3.70
CA GLU A 10 -14.63 24.96 -3.48
C GLU A 10 -15.25 25.30 -4.83
N LYS A 11 -16.55 25.62 -4.82
CA LYS A 11 -17.28 26.08 -6.01
C LYS A 11 -16.60 27.30 -6.62
N ASP A 12 -16.62 27.37 -7.95
CA ASP A 12 -16.08 28.45 -8.78
C ASP A 12 -14.54 28.58 -8.81
N ILE A 13 -13.79 27.71 -8.12
CA ILE A 13 -12.33 27.64 -8.25
C ILE A 13 -11.95 27.26 -9.68
N LYS A 14 -10.96 27.95 -10.24
CA LYS A 14 -10.26 27.53 -11.46
C LYS A 14 -9.07 26.70 -11.08
N PHE A 15 -9.00 25.47 -11.59
CA PHE A 15 -7.91 24.54 -11.35
C PHE A 15 -7.09 24.34 -12.62
N GLU A 16 -5.78 24.36 -12.48
CA GLU A 16 -4.84 23.87 -13.47
C GLU A 16 -3.76 23.04 -12.75
N GLY A 17 -3.66 21.74 -13.08
CA GLY A 17 -2.75 20.84 -12.39
C GLY A 17 -2.82 19.42 -12.93
N PHE A 18 -2.23 18.51 -12.18
CA PHE A 18 -2.14 17.09 -12.50
C PHE A 18 -3.07 16.29 -11.57
N LEU A 19 -3.79 15.34 -12.14
CA LEU A 19 -4.67 14.42 -11.42
C LEU A 19 -4.54 13.02 -12.02
N LEU A 20 -4.83 11.99 -11.21
CA LEU A 20 -4.87 10.59 -11.65
C LEU A 20 -6.28 10.25 -12.15
N ALA A 21 -6.40 9.61 -13.30
CA ALA A 21 -7.67 9.11 -13.85
C ALA A 21 -8.04 7.77 -13.19
N ARG A 22 -8.94 7.79 -12.19
CA ARG A 22 -9.45 6.58 -11.53
C ARG A 22 -10.51 5.86 -12.37
N THR A 23 -11.35 6.61 -13.08
CA THR A 23 -12.28 6.13 -14.09
C THR A 23 -12.27 7.05 -15.29
N SER A 24 -12.53 6.53 -16.49
CA SER A 24 -12.50 7.31 -17.72
C SER A 24 -13.41 6.66 -18.77
N ASP A 25 -14.61 7.21 -18.93
CA ASP A 25 -15.63 6.69 -19.82
C ASP A 25 -16.10 7.75 -20.82
N GLN A 26 -16.35 7.35 -22.06
CA GLN A 26 -17.12 8.18 -22.99
C GLN A 26 -18.59 7.82 -22.88
N ARG A 27 -19.43 8.83 -22.60
CA ARG A 27 -20.90 8.68 -22.47
C ARG A 27 -21.65 9.54 -23.45
N THR A 28 -22.92 9.22 -23.63
CA THR A 28 -23.85 10.00 -24.48
C THR A 28 -24.89 10.67 -23.58
N SER A 29 -25.05 11.96 -23.73
CA SER A 29 -26.05 12.77 -23.02
C SER A 29 -27.46 12.58 -23.63
N SER A 30 -28.48 13.05 -22.95
CA SER A 30 -29.88 12.95 -23.39
C SER A 30 -30.17 13.62 -24.73
N ASN A 31 -29.34 14.61 -25.12
CA ASN A 31 -29.44 15.27 -26.43
C ASN A 31 -28.59 14.63 -27.53
N GLY A 32 -28.00 13.45 -27.27
CA GLY A 32 -27.18 12.70 -28.24
C GLY A 32 -25.71 13.13 -28.33
N SER A 33 -25.27 14.15 -27.58
CA SER A 33 -23.89 14.61 -27.59
C SER A 33 -22.99 13.70 -26.77
N LYS A 34 -21.82 13.35 -27.27
CA LYS A 34 -20.82 12.59 -26.53
C LYS A 34 -20.07 13.50 -25.57
N TYR A 35 -19.71 12.97 -24.40
CA TYR A 35 -18.89 13.64 -23.41
C TYR A 35 -18.05 12.62 -22.64
N LEU A 36 -16.96 13.10 -22.01
CA LEU A 36 -16.18 12.28 -21.10
C LEU A 36 -16.75 12.41 -19.66
N ASP A 37 -16.93 11.28 -19.00
CA ASP A 37 -17.31 11.15 -17.60
C ASP A 37 -16.20 10.41 -16.86
N MET A 38 -15.48 11.13 -15.99
CA MET A 38 -14.29 10.64 -15.33
C MET A 38 -14.39 10.84 -13.82
N THR A 39 -13.68 10.02 -13.08
CA THR A 39 -13.30 10.32 -11.70
C THR A 39 -11.82 10.62 -11.69
N LEU A 40 -11.46 11.85 -11.35
CA LEU A 40 -10.09 12.29 -11.20
C LEU A 40 -9.76 12.41 -9.71
N CYS A 41 -8.54 12.07 -9.33
CA CYS A 41 -8.13 12.10 -7.93
C CYS A 41 -6.70 12.60 -7.73
N ASP A 42 -6.43 13.05 -6.53
CA ASP A 42 -5.11 13.17 -5.93
C ASP A 42 -5.06 12.36 -4.62
N ARG A 43 -3.96 12.45 -3.87
CA ARG A 43 -3.80 11.75 -2.59
C ARG A 43 -4.82 12.15 -1.51
N THR A 44 -5.52 13.28 -1.69
CA THR A 44 -6.42 13.87 -0.69
C THR A 44 -7.89 13.54 -0.95
N GLY A 45 -8.25 13.15 -2.17
CA GLY A 45 -9.64 12.83 -2.51
C GLY A 45 -9.86 12.64 -4.01
N ASP A 46 -11.12 12.45 -4.37
CA ASP A 46 -11.58 12.28 -5.73
C ASP A 46 -12.73 13.23 -6.07
N ILE A 47 -12.83 13.58 -7.35
CA ILE A 47 -13.87 14.44 -7.88
C ILE A 47 -14.42 13.90 -9.19
N ASN A 48 -15.75 13.91 -9.37
CA ASN A 48 -16.33 13.63 -10.68
C ASN A 48 -16.00 14.77 -11.64
N ALA A 49 -15.50 14.43 -12.82
CA ALA A 49 -15.04 15.36 -13.83
C ALA A 49 -15.73 15.10 -15.16
N LYS A 50 -16.23 16.16 -15.81
CA LYS A 50 -16.89 16.07 -17.11
C LYS A 50 -16.26 17.00 -18.12
N MET A 51 -16.06 16.47 -19.32
CA MET A 51 -15.64 17.24 -20.49
C MET A 51 -16.68 17.06 -21.61
N TRP A 52 -17.28 18.17 -22.00
CA TRP A 52 -18.39 18.21 -22.97
C TRP A 52 -17.90 18.25 -24.43
N ASP A 53 -16.66 17.86 -24.67
CA ASP A 53 -16.09 17.70 -26.01
C ASP A 53 -15.95 16.18 -26.29
N GLY A 54 -16.85 15.65 -27.11
CA GLY A 54 -16.88 14.23 -27.49
C GLY A 54 -15.82 13.82 -28.50
N THR A 55 -14.98 14.75 -28.97
CA THR A 55 -13.87 14.46 -29.90
C THR A 55 -12.60 14.01 -29.18
N VAL A 56 -12.51 14.25 -27.87
CA VAL A 56 -11.35 13.88 -27.05
C VAL A 56 -11.43 12.39 -26.69
N THR A 57 -10.36 11.67 -26.95
CA THR A 57 -10.22 10.27 -26.54
C THR A 57 -10.11 10.18 -25.02
N PRO A 58 -10.86 9.27 -24.35
CA PRO A 58 -10.71 9.05 -22.92
C PRO A 58 -9.27 8.64 -22.58
N PRO A 59 -8.60 9.30 -21.65
CA PRO A 59 -7.30 8.84 -21.16
C PRO A 59 -7.43 7.45 -20.51
N PRO A 60 -6.39 6.61 -20.54
CA PRO A 60 -6.40 5.33 -19.86
C PRO A 60 -6.67 5.48 -18.35
N VAL A 61 -7.35 4.51 -17.75
CA VAL A 61 -7.45 4.40 -16.28
C VAL A 61 -6.04 4.19 -15.72
N GLY A 62 -5.68 4.94 -14.68
CA GLY A 62 -4.33 4.95 -14.11
C GLY A 62 -3.40 5.99 -14.74
N ALA A 63 -3.78 6.63 -15.85
CA ALA A 63 -2.97 7.69 -16.44
C ALA A 63 -3.02 8.98 -15.60
N VAL A 64 -1.88 9.67 -15.52
CA VAL A 64 -1.83 11.03 -14.99
C VAL A 64 -2.20 12.00 -16.10
N VAL A 65 -3.14 12.88 -15.82
CA VAL A 65 -3.62 13.88 -16.77
C VAL A 65 -3.36 15.28 -16.28
N LYS A 66 -2.90 16.16 -17.17
CA LYS A 66 -2.89 17.60 -16.94
C LYS A 66 -4.23 18.16 -17.35
N VAL A 67 -4.92 18.82 -16.42
CA VAL A 67 -6.23 19.39 -16.65
C VAL A 67 -6.24 20.89 -16.41
N ARG A 68 -7.04 21.62 -17.21
CA ARG A 68 -7.50 22.97 -16.91
C ARG A 68 -9.01 22.90 -16.80
N ALA A 69 -9.56 23.32 -15.66
CA ALA A 69 -10.94 23.09 -15.32
C ALA A 69 -11.51 24.19 -14.40
N GLN A 70 -12.82 24.19 -14.26
CA GLN A 70 -13.53 24.96 -13.25
C GLN A 70 -14.33 24.02 -12.35
N ILE A 71 -14.28 24.25 -11.05
CA ILE A 71 -15.07 23.51 -10.08
C ILE A 71 -16.47 24.12 -10.05
N THR A 72 -17.47 23.29 -10.26
CA THR A 72 -18.88 23.65 -10.30
C THR A 72 -19.63 22.81 -9.26
N GLU A 73 -20.90 23.14 -9.05
CA GLU A 73 -21.78 22.36 -8.18
C GLU A 73 -22.95 21.82 -9.01
N TYR A 74 -23.22 20.53 -8.86
CA TYR A 74 -24.36 19.85 -9.48
C TYR A 74 -25.05 18.95 -8.46
N ASN A 75 -26.34 19.18 -8.22
CA ASN A 75 -27.14 18.44 -7.22
C ASN A 75 -26.49 18.39 -5.82
N GLY A 76 -25.93 19.52 -5.35
CA GLY A 76 -25.30 19.63 -4.03
C GLY A 76 -23.93 18.95 -3.92
N ARG A 77 -23.31 18.54 -5.05
CA ARG A 77 -21.98 17.94 -5.08
C ARG A 77 -21.05 18.73 -5.98
N LEU A 78 -19.81 18.86 -5.54
CA LEU A 78 -18.78 19.47 -6.38
C LEU A 78 -18.51 18.56 -7.59
N GLN A 79 -18.36 19.20 -8.75
CA GLN A 79 -18.06 18.56 -10.01
C GLN A 79 -17.05 19.41 -10.78
N MET A 80 -16.07 18.77 -11.40
CA MET A 80 -15.07 19.43 -12.23
C MET A 80 -15.56 19.53 -13.67
N LYS A 81 -15.70 20.74 -14.19
CA LYS A 81 -15.94 21.01 -15.62
C LYS A 81 -14.59 21.22 -16.31
N ILE A 82 -14.18 20.23 -17.09
CA ILE A 82 -12.89 20.25 -17.79
C ILE A 82 -13.00 21.10 -19.06
N ASN A 83 -12.06 22.05 -19.21
CA ASN A 83 -11.91 22.86 -20.42
C ASN A 83 -10.84 22.30 -21.36
N LYS A 84 -9.73 21.77 -20.79
CA LYS A 84 -8.64 21.12 -21.52
C LYS A 84 -8.12 19.95 -20.71
N ILE A 85 -7.78 18.86 -21.41
CA ILE A 85 -7.17 17.68 -20.84
C ILE A 85 -6.11 17.11 -21.80
N ARG A 86 -5.03 16.63 -21.28
CA ARG A 86 -4.06 15.77 -21.99
C ARG A 86 -3.39 14.82 -21.00
N GLU A 87 -2.86 13.74 -21.50
CA GLU A 87 -1.96 12.91 -20.70
C GLU A 87 -0.71 13.71 -20.32
N ALA A 88 -0.23 13.53 -19.09
CA ALA A 88 1.00 14.12 -18.61
C ALA A 88 2.20 13.28 -19.08
N GLN A 89 3.32 13.94 -19.32
CA GLN A 89 4.58 13.26 -19.61
C GLN A 89 5.35 12.99 -18.32
N GLU A 90 6.15 11.95 -18.32
CA GLU A 90 7.03 11.63 -17.21
C GLU A 90 7.95 12.84 -16.88
N GLY A 91 8.10 13.13 -15.58
CA GLY A 91 8.86 14.30 -15.12
C GLY A 91 8.07 15.62 -15.05
N GLU A 92 6.83 15.70 -15.58
CA GLU A 92 5.98 16.88 -15.45
C GLU A 92 5.25 16.97 -14.10
N TYR A 93 5.16 15.86 -13.37
CA TYR A 93 4.39 15.74 -12.12
C TYR A 93 5.15 14.96 -11.07
N ASP A 94 4.76 15.13 -9.82
CA ASP A 94 5.23 14.35 -8.69
C ASP A 94 4.12 13.42 -8.22
N LEU A 95 4.34 12.11 -8.33
CA LEU A 95 3.37 11.09 -7.93
C LEU A 95 2.96 11.21 -6.45
N SER A 96 3.83 11.74 -5.59
CA SER A 96 3.53 11.90 -4.16
C SER A 96 2.36 12.84 -3.88
N PHE A 97 1.98 13.70 -4.83
CA PHE A 97 0.78 14.53 -4.74
C PHE A 97 -0.47 13.83 -5.26
N LEU A 98 -0.32 12.78 -6.06
CA LEU A 98 -1.42 12.16 -6.79
C LEU A 98 -1.95 10.88 -6.13
N VAL A 99 -1.05 10.13 -5.47
CA VAL A 99 -1.38 8.87 -4.80
C VAL A 99 -0.84 8.87 -3.37
N PRO A 100 -1.46 8.10 -2.46
CA PRO A 100 -0.85 7.85 -1.16
C PRO A 100 0.55 7.24 -1.34
N CYS A 101 1.53 7.81 -0.68
CA CYS A 101 2.92 7.35 -0.71
C CYS A 101 3.44 7.13 0.70
N ALA A 102 4.40 6.23 0.84
CA ALA A 102 5.19 6.10 2.05
C ALA A 102 5.76 7.46 2.49
N PRO A 103 5.90 7.72 3.80
CA PRO A 103 6.35 9.02 4.32
C PRO A 103 7.84 9.27 4.12
N TYR A 104 8.61 8.26 3.73
CA TYR A 104 10.05 8.34 3.48
C TYR A 104 10.37 8.02 2.02
N PRO A 105 11.45 8.59 1.44
CA PRO A 105 11.92 8.23 0.11
C PRO A 105 12.20 6.73 -0.01
N ALA A 106 11.80 6.12 -1.13
CA ALA A 106 12.00 4.69 -1.36
C ALA A 106 13.48 4.30 -1.32
N GLU A 107 14.35 5.17 -1.85
CA GLU A 107 15.79 4.99 -1.88
C GLU A 107 16.40 4.92 -0.48
N GLU A 108 15.93 5.75 0.46
CA GLU A 108 16.39 5.73 1.85
C GLU A 108 15.95 4.44 2.56
N MET A 109 14.69 4.05 2.39
CA MET A 109 14.18 2.79 2.95
C MET A 109 14.90 1.57 2.38
N TYR A 110 15.15 1.54 1.07
CA TYR A 110 15.90 0.48 0.43
C TYR A 110 17.37 0.42 0.90
N ALA A 111 18.01 1.58 1.06
CA ALA A 111 19.35 1.67 1.61
C ALA A 111 19.43 1.12 3.04
N GLU A 112 18.41 1.35 3.87
CA GLU A 112 18.32 0.80 5.23
C GLU A 112 18.28 -0.74 5.22
N LEU A 113 17.50 -1.35 4.30
CA LEU A 113 17.45 -2.80 4.13
C LEU A 113 18.80 -3.37 3.66
N THR A 114 19.38 -2.76 2.63
CA THR A 114 20.65 -3.23 2.06
C THR A 114 21.82 -3.07 3.04
N GLN A 115 21.80 -2.03 3.86
CA GLN A 115 22.76 -1.85 4.93
C GLN A 115 22.63 -2.97 5.98
N ALA A 116 21.39 -3.29 6.41
CA ALA A 116 21.17 -4.38 7.36
C ALA A 116 21.67 -5.71 6.82
N VAL A 117 21.50 -5.99 5.52
CA VAL A 117 22.05 -7.18 4.87
C VAL A 117 23.57 -7.16 4.86
N ALA A 118 24.20 -6.03 4.56
CA ALA A 118 25.67 -5.91 4.54
C ALA A 118 26.30 -6.07 5.93
N GLU A 119 25.56 -5.76 6.99
CA GLU A 119 25.99 -5.89 8.39
C GLU A 119 25.82 -7.32 8.94
N MET A 120 25.11 -8.22 8.23
CA MET A 120 24.95 -9.62 8.65
C MET A 120 26.30 -10.35 8.72
N ARG A 121 26.52 -11.09 9.80
CA ARG A 121 27.69 -11.92 10.02
C ARG A 121 27.53 -13.31 9.43
N ASN A 122 26.29 -13.78 9.34
CA ASN A 122 25.95 -15.05 8.74
C ASN A 122 25.95 -14.92 7.21
N GLU A 123 26.97 -15.49 6.56
CA GLU A 123 27.13 -15.40 5.10
C GLU A 123 25.99 -16.09 4.33
N THR A 124 25.40 -17.15 4.87
CA THR A 124 24.27 -17.86 4.24
C THR A 124 23.06 -16.94 4.16
N LEU A 125 22.67 -16.32 5.28
CA LEU A 125 21.55 -15.37 5.32
C LEU A 125 21.82 -14.14 4.47
N GLN A 126 23.04 -13.59 4.56
CA GLN A 126 23.42 -12.43 3.75
C GLN A 126 23.27 -12.68 2.24
N LYS A 127 23.71 -13.85 1.75
CA LYS A 127 23.60 -14.25 0.34
C LYS A 127 22.13 -14.45 -0.07
N ILE A 128 21.35 -15.18 0.73
CA ILE A 128 19.93 -15.44 0.41
C ILE A 128 19.14 -14.14 0.34
N VAL A 129 19.23 -13.30 1.38
CA VAL A 129 18.48 -12.06 1.47
C VAL A 129 18.90 -11.07 0.37
N GLY A 130 20.20 -10.95 0.12
CA GLY A 130 20.73 -10.13 -0.98
C GLY A 130 20.21 -10.58 -2.34
N GLU A 131 20.18 -11.88 -2.62
CA GLU A 131 19.62 -12.42 -3.86
C GLU A 131 18.10 -12.20 -3.95
N MET A 132 17.34 -12.35 -2.86
CA MET A 132 15.91 -12.09 -2.85
C MET A 132 15.58 -10.62 -3.11
N LEU A 133 16.34 -9.67 -2.54
CA LEU A 133 16.21 -8.25 -2.86
C LEU A 133 16.52 -7.97 -4.34
N ARG A 134 17.56 -8.61 -4.89
CA ARG A 134 17.89 -8.50 -6.32
C ARG A 134 16.78 -9.08 -7.21
N MET A 135 16.15 -10.19 -6.81
CA MET A 135 14.99 -10.78 -7.52
C MET A 135 13.75 -9.89 -7.47
N ALA A 136 13.52 -9.19 -6.38
CA ALA A 136 12.44 -8.20 -6.26
C ALA A 136 12.62 -7.04 -7.24
N GLY A 137 13.87 -6.60 -7.45
CA GLY A 137 14.26 -5.60 -8.43
C GLY A 137 13.62 -4.24 -8.19
N GLU A 138 13.52 -3.43 -9.25
CA GLU A 138 12.99 -2.07 -9.20
C GLU A 138 11.52 -2.00 -8.74
N ARG A 139 10.76 -3.07 -8.90
CA ARG A 139 9.36 -3.11 -8.46
C ARG A 139 9.21 -2.88 -6.96
N LEU A 140 10.17 -3.30 -6.15
CA LEU A 140 10.14 -3.07 -4.71
C LEU A 140 10.07 -1.56 -4.36
N MET A 141 10.64 -0.70 -5.21
CA MET A 141 10.67 0.75 -4.97
C MET A 141 9.29 1.42 -4.97
N TYR A 142 8.29 0.82 -5.58
CA TYR A 142 6.94 1.40 -5.66
C TYR A 142 5.83 0.45 -5.20
N TYR A 143 6.16 -0.80 -4.84
CA TYR A 143 5.14 -1.81 -4.55
C TYR A 143 4.42 -1.55 -3.24
N PRO A 144 3.07 -1.65 -3.19
CA PRO A 144 2.30 -1.57 -1.96
C PRO A 144 2.40 -2.87 -1.16
N ALA A 145 2.20 -2.79 0.17
CA ALA A 145 2.17 -3.99 1.02
C ALA A 145 0.83 -4.73 0.96
N ALA A 146 -0.25 -4.03 0.61
CA ALA A 146 -1.60 -4.61 0.53
C ALA A 146 -2.46 -3.83 -0.48
N GLN A 147 -3.59 -4.43 -0.88
CA GLN A 147 -4.56 -3.76 -1.75
C GLN A 147 -5.36 -2.65 -1.03
N ARG A 148 -5.71 -2.82 0.25
CA ARG A 148 -6.64 -1.93 0.97
C ARG A 148 -6.34 -1.71 2.44
N LEU A 149 -5.49 -2.53 3.06
CA LEU A 149 -5.22 -2.50 4.50
C LEU A 149 -4.00 -1.62 4.82
N HIS A 150 -3.17 -2.05 5.78
CA HIS A 150 -1.95 -1.34 6.17
C HIS A 150 -0.99 -1.19 4.98
N HIS A 151 -0.31 -0.06 4.92
CA HIS A 151 0.66 0.26 3.87
C HIS A 151 0.16 0.06 2.41
N ALA A 152 -1.16 0.25 2.17
CA ALA A 152 -1.76 0.24 0.84
C ALA A 152 -1.46 1.57 0.11
N GLU A 153 -0.20 1.85 -0.09
CA GLU A 153 0.36 3.08 -0.62
C GLU A 153 1.57 2.78 -1.50
N ARG A 154 1.98 3.71 -2.33
CA ARG A 154 3.21 3.59 -3.14
C ARG A 154 4.41 3.44 -2.22
N SER A 155 5.30 2.49 -2.52
CA SER A 155 6.44 2.09 -1.68
C SER A 155 6.02 1.52 -0.31
N GLY A 156 4.76 1.09 -0.17
CA GLY A 156 4.20 0.59 1.09
C GLY A 156 4.90 -0.68 1.59
N LEU A 157 5.34 -1.56 0.69
CA LEU A 157 6.08 -2.77 1.07
C LEU A 157 7.46 -2.42 1.67
N LEU A 158 8.16 -1.46 1.08
CA LEU A 158 9.40 -0.93 1.67
C LEU A 158 9.16 -0.25 3.02
N HIS A 159 8.09 0.57 3.12
CA HIS A 159 7.75 1.25 4.36
C HIS A 159 7.46 0.26 5.49
N HIS A 160 6.64 -0.75 5.22
CA HIS A 160 6.35 -1.83 6.15
C HIS A 160 7.65 -2.53 6.60
N THR A 161 8.44 -3.04 5.66
CA THR A 161 9.68 -3.77 5.98
C THR A 161 10.71 -2.92 6.74
N SER A 162 10.88 -1.66 6.35
CA SER A 162 11.79 -0.72 7.04
C SER A 162 11.31 -0.41 8.47
N SER A 163 10.00 -0.20 8.67
CA SER A 163 9.41 0.00 10.00
C SER A 163 9.60 -1.22 10.90
N MET A 164 9.35 -2.41 10.36
CA MET A 164 9.58 -3.67 11.06
C MET A 164 11.06 -3.87 11.41
N LEU A 165 11.99 -3.52 10.53
CA LEU A 165 13.43 -3.62 10.79
C LEU A 165 13.86 -2.69 11.93
N ARG A 166 13.33 -1.47 11.99
CA ARG A 166 13.56 -0.54 13.11
C ARG A 166 12.99 -1.10 14.42
N LEU A 167 11.80 -1.71 14.36
CA LEU A 167 11.20 -2.35 15.53
C LEU A 167 12.01 -3.57 15.97
N ALA A 168 12.51 -4.41 15.04
CA ALA A 168 13.39 -5.54 15.36
C ALA A 168 14.68 -5.09 16.05
N ARG A 169 15.31 -4.00 15.60
CA ARG A 169 16.47 -3.39 16.29
C ARG A 169 16.15 -2.99 17.73
N ALA A 170 14.98 -2.38 17.97
CA ALA A 170 14.54 -2.02 19.31
C ALA A 170 14.30 -3.26 20.19
N VAL A 171 13.66 -4.29 19.64
CA VAL A 171 13.41 -5.56 20.35
C VAL A 171 14.71 -6.25 20.77
N LEU A 172 15.73 -6.25 19.92
CA LEU A 172 17.05 -6.83 20.25
C LEU A 172 17.76 -6.11 21.40
N THR A 173 17.42 -4.89 21.74
CA THR A 173 17.93 -4.24 22.97
C THR A 173 17.35 -4.88 24.23
N VAL A 174 16.17 -5.49 24.15
CA VAL A 174 15.48 -6.15 25.28
C VAL A 174 15.79 -7.65 25.29
N TYR A 175 15.88 -8.28 24.12
CA TYR A 175 16.12 -9.73 23.94
C TYR A 175 17.42 -9.97 23.16
N PRO A 176 18.60 -9.67 23.71
CA PRO A 176 19.89 -9.76 23.00
C PRO A 176 20.37 -11.20 22.73
N TRP A 177 19.62 -12.19 23.18
CA TRP A 177 19.90 -13.62 22.95
C TRP A 177 19.23 -14.15 21.66
N LEU A 178 18.37 -13.37 21.00
CA LEU A 178 17.84 -13.70 19.66
C LEU A 178 18.96 -13.61 18.61
N ASP A 179 18.91 -14.46 17.62
CA ASP A 179 19.78 -14.34 16.44
C ASP A 179 19.35 -13.11 15.63
N GLN A 180 20.18 -12.07 15.68
CA GLN A 180 19.93 -10.79 15.00
C GLN A 180 19.85 -10.99 13.48
N ASP A 181 20.75 -11.76 12.91
CA ASP A 181 20.84 -11.94 11.45
C ASP A 181 19.63 -12.72 10.93
N LEU A 182 19.20 -13.76 11.66
CA LEU A 182 18.01 -14.53 11.30
C LEU A 182 16.73 -13.69 11.44
N LEU A 183 16.59 -12.89 12.52
CA LEU A 183 15.45 -12.00 12.69
C LEU A 183 15.38 -10.95 11.59
N PHE A 184 16.49 -10.29 11.26
CA PHE A 184 16.53 -9.31 10.18
C PHE A 184 16.27 -9.94 8.81
N ALA A 185 16.83 -11.14 8.56
CA ALA A 185 16.56 -11.89 7.34
C ALA A 185 15.06 -12.18 7.19
N GLY A 186 14.43 -12.72 8.25
CA GLY A 186 12.99 -12.97 8.28
C GLY A 186 12.18 -11.71 8.01
N VAL A 187 12.48 -10.60 8.70
CA VAL A 187 11.82 -9.30 8.49
C VAL A 187 11.92 -8.83 7.03
N ILE A 188 13.09 -8.95 6.42
CA ILE A 188 13.29 -8.44 5.06
C ILE A 188 12.56 -9.30 4.03
N VAL A 189 12.51 -10.62 4.19
CA VAL A 189 12.04 -11.52 3.13
C VAL A 189 10.57 -11.94 3.26
N HIS A 190 9.95 -11.85 4.46
CA HIS A 190 8.65 -12.48 4.73
C HIS A 190 7.58 -12.14 3.68
N ASP A 191 7.55 -10.93 3.22
CA ASP A 191 6.53 -10.37 2.33
C ASP A 191 7.01 -10.02 0.91
N LEU A 192 8.29 -10.23 0.56
CA LEU A 192 8.81 -9.88 -0.77
C LEU A 192 8.06 -10.56 -1.92
N SER A 193 7.50 -11.72 -1.68
CA SER A 193 6.72 -12.46 -2.68
C SER A 193 5.36 -11.84 -2.99
N LYS A 194 4.88 -10.85 -2.25
CA LYS A 194 3.71 -10.02 -2.61
C LYS A 194 3.90 -9.32 -3.96
N ILE A 195 5.14 -9.08 -4.38
CA ILE A 195 5.48 -8.59 -5.72
C ILE A 195 5.05 -9.57 -6.84
N ALA A 196 5.00 -10.86 -6.56
CA ALA A 196 4.49 -11.88 -7.49
C ALA A 196 3.01 -12.16 -7.28
N GLU A 197 2.46 -11.90 -6.10
CA GLU A 197 1.07 -12.18 -5.74
C GLU A 197 0.09 -11.17 -6.33
N MET A 198 0.40 -9.90 -6.27
CA MET A 198 -0.48 -8.81 -6.71
C MET A 198 -0.02 -8.25 -8.07
N LYS A 199 -0.92 -7.57 -8.78
CA LYS A 199 -0.61 -6.73 -9.94
C LYS A 199 -0.70 -5.28 -9.52
N SER A 200 0.43 -4.60 -9.46
CA SER A 200 0.49 -3.18 -9.14
C SER A 200 1.05 -2.37 -10.31
N ASP A 201 0.50 -1.17 -10.51
CA ASP A 201 1.12 -0.16 -11.38
C ASP A 201 2.23 0.60 -10.64
N GLU A 202 2.96 1.46 -11.34
CA GLU A 202 4.03 2.29 -10.75
C GLU A 202 3.52 3.35 -9.77
N ALA A 203 2.23 3.63 -9.78
CA ALA A 203 1.58 4.51 -8.82
C ALA A 203 1.27 3.78 -7.49
N GLY A 204 1.55 2.48 -7.39
CA GLY A 204 1.30 1.68 -6.20
C GLY A 204 -0.15 1.23 -6.05
N ASN A 205 -0.97 1.31 -7.12
CA ASN A 205 -2.34 0.82 -7.08
C ASN A 205 -2.37 -0.67 -7.42
N VAL A 206 -2.91 -1.49 -6.52
CA VAL A 206 -3.17 -2.90 -6.82
C VAL A 206 -4.44 -3.00 -7.64
N THR A 207 -4.30 -3.43 -8.89
CA THR A 207 -5.41 -3.56 -9.84
C THR A 207 -6.09 -4.93 -9.75
N ASP A 208 -5.31 -5.97 -9.44
CA ASP A 208 -5.79 -7.37 -9.40
C ASP A 208 -4.74 -8.26 -8.72
N TYR A 209 -5.09 -9.52 -8.49
CA TYR A 209 -4.16 -10.58 -8.12
C TYR A 209 -3.66 -11.32 -9.36
N THR A 210 -2.44 -11.85 -9.29
CA THR A 210 -1.92 -12.75 -10.33
C THR A 210 -2.56 -14.13 -10.21
N VAL A 211 -2.43 -14.97 -11.24
CA VAL A 211 -2.86 -16.37 -11.14
C VAL A 211 -2.08 -17.11 -10.05
N ASP A 212 -0.78 -16.87 -9.95
CA ASP A 212 0.08 -17.37 -8.87
C ASP A 212 -0.43 -16.94 -7.49
N GLY A 213 -0.76 -15.65 -7.36
CA GLY A 213 -1.28 -15.09 -6.12
C GLY A 213 -2.59 -15.73 -5.67
N LEU A 214 -3.51 -15.94 -6.63
CA LEU A 214 -4.80 -16.59 -6.33
C LEU A 214 -4.69 -18.08 -6.00
N LEU A 215 -3.70 -18.78 -6.55
CA LEU A 215 -3.55 -20.23 -6.36
C LEU A 215 -2.64 -20.58 -5.18
N LEU A 216 -1.58 -19.82 -4.94
CA LEU A 216 -0.54 -20.15 -3.97
C LEU A 216 -0.42 -19.12 -2.84
N GLY A 217 -0.68 -17.85 -3.12
CA GLY A 217 -0.44 -16.76 -2.18
C GLY A 217 1.05 -16.50 -1.93
N HIS A 218 1.34 -15.39 -1.22
CA HIS A 218 2.72 -14.97 -0.95
C HIS A 218 3.46 -15.91 0.02
N LEU A 219 2.79 -16.57 0.97
CA LEU A 219 3.44 -17.50 1.91
C LEU A 219 4.14 -18.66 1.19
N VAL A 220 3.38 -19.39 0.37
CA VAL A 220 3.92 -20.55 -0.38
C VAL A 220 4.93 -20.09 -1.42
N ARG A 221 4.63 -18.97 -2.10
CA ARG A 221 5.55 -18.40 -3.08
C ARG A 221 6.85 -17.93 -2.45
N GLY A 222 6.79 -17.35 -1.25
CA GLY A 222 7.94 -16.89 -0.49
C GLY A 222 8.88 -18.04 -0.13
N VAL A 223 8.34 -19.15 0.37
CA VAL A 223 9.14 -20.38 0.63
C VAL A 223 9.86 -20.84 -0.65
N THR A 224 9.15 -20.85 -1.78
CA THR A 224 9.75 -21.22 -3.07
C THR A 224 10.87 -20.26 -3.48
N GLN A 225 10.69 -18.96 -3.24
CA GLN A 225 11.71 -17.95 -3.58
C GLN A 225 12.94 -18.03 -2.67
N VAL A 226 12.79 -18.31 -1.37
CA VAL A 226 13.91 -18.59 -0.46
C VAL A 226 14.74 -19.75 -1.00
N ARG A 227 14.10 -20.86 -1.37
CA ARG A 227 14.78 -22.05 -1.93
C ARG A 227 15.45 -21.74 -3.27
N GLU A 228 14.80 -20.95 -4.11
CA GLU A 228 15.37 -20.51 -5.39
C GLU A 228 16.61 -19.62 -5.19
N ALA A 229 16.55 -18.66 -4.25
CA ALA A 229 17.68 -17.79 -3.92
C ALA A 229 18.87 -18.63 -3.37
N ALA A 230 18.60 -19.57 -2.47
CA ALA A 230 19.62 -20.47 -1.95
C ALA A 230 20.33 -21.27 -3.07
N ARG A 231 19.57 -21.84 -4.00
CA ARG A 231 20.14 -22.55 -5.15
C ARG A 231 20.98 -21.66 -6.06
N ARG A 232 20.52 -20.43 -6.35
CA ARG A 232 21.29 -19.48 -7.16
C ARG A 232 22.59 -19.07 -6.53
N MET A 233 22.63 -19.08 -5.19
CA MET A 233 23.82 -18.75 -4.40
C MET A 233 24.64 -19.99 -4.05
N GLU A 234 24.32 -21.15 -4.64
CA GLU A 234 25.03 -22.43 -4.45
C GLU A 234 25.11 -22.90 -2.97
N ILE A 235 24.06 -22.54 -2.19
CA ILE A 235 23.91 -22.93 -0.79
C ILE A 235 23.37 -24.38 -0.74
N PRO A 236 23.93 -25.25 0.10
CA PRO A 236 23.44 -26.62 0.25
C PRO A 236 21.96 -26.69 0.63
N GLU A 237 21.23 -27.70 0.12
CA GLU A 237 19.78 -27.83 0.38
C GLU A 237 19.48 -28.21 1.84
N ASP A 238 20.45 -28.80 2.56
CA ASP A 238 20.37 -29.20 3.97
C ASP A 238 20.89 -28.09 4.94
N GLU A 239 21.22 -26.92 4.44
CA GLU A 239 21.62 -25.78 5.27
C GLU A 239 20.50 -25.36 6.20
N GLU A 240 20.71 -25.38 7.51
CA GLU A 240 19.68 -25.12 8.53
C GLU A 240 19.04 -23.75 8.38
N TYR A 241 19.80 -22.70 8.08
CA TYR A 241 19.26 -21.35 7.93
C TYR A 241 18.30 -21.20 6.75
N VAL A 242 18.42 -22.03 5.71
CA VAL A 242 17.44 -22.09 4.62
C VAL A 242 16.09 -22.56 5.16
N LEU A 243 16.08 -23.65 5.91
CA LEU A 243 14.87 -24.22 6.51
C LEU A 243 14.25 -23.27 7.53
N LEU A 244 15.06 -22.62 8.39
CA LEU A 244 14.57 -21.67 9.38
C LEU A 244 13.92 -20.45 8.69
N LEU A 245 14.54 -19.94 7.64
CA LEU A 245 13.98 -18.79 6.90
C LEU A 245 12.69 -19.15 6.15
N GLU A 246 12.63 -20.36 5.54
CA GLU A 246 11.39 -20.89 4.96
C GLU A 246 10.27 -21.00 6.00
N HIS A 247 10.60 -21.47 7.20
CA HIS A 247 9.63 -21.56 8.29
C HIS A 247 9.16 -20.16 8.73
N MET A 248 10.05 -19.19 8.86
CA MET A 248 9.66 -17.81 9.19
C MET A 248 8.68 -17.25 8.17
N VAL A 249 8.96 -17.44 6.87
CA VAL A 249 8.07 -16.99 5.80
C VAL A 249 6.70 -17.65 5.87
N ILE A 250 6.62 -18.97 6.08
CA ILE A 250 5.32 -19.66 6.05
C ILE A 250 4.51 -19.51 7.34
N SER A 251 5.15 -19.12 8.45
CA SER A 251 4.52 -19.03 9.77
C SER A 251 4.24 -17.60 10.25
N HIS A 252 4.67 -16.55 9.53
CA HIS A 252 4.63 -15.19 10.07
C HIS A 252 3.22 -14.65 10.36
N HIS A 253 2.18 -15.14 9.71
CA HIS A 253 0.80 -14.79 10.08
C HIS A 253 0.34 -15.42 11.42
N GLY A 254 1.12 -16.35 12.01
CA GLY A 254 0.89 -16.95 13.32
C GLY A 254 -0.12 -18.09 13.29
N GLU A 255 -1.36 -17.80 13.00
CA GLU A 255 -2.49 -18.74 13.10
C GLU A 255 -2.92 -19.27 11.72
N ALA A 256 -3.45 -20.51 11.71
CA ALA A 256 -3.97 -21.12 10.48
C ALA A 256 -5.16 -20.35 9.88
N GLU A 257 -5.93 -19.69 10.71
CA GLU A 257 -7.06 -18.84 10.33
C GLU A 257 -6.61 -17.63 9.49
N TYR A 258 -5.35 -17.21 9.63
CA TYR A 258 -4.73 -16.13 8.85
C TYR A 258 -3.85 -16.65 7.70
N GLY A 259 -3.89 -17.98 7.43
CA GLY A 259 -3.23 -18.59 6.28
C GLY A 259 -1.91 -19.29 6.58
N SER A 260 -1.30 -19.14 7.77
CA SER A 260 -0.09 -19.87 8.13
C SER A 260 -0.41 -21.34 8.43
N PRO A 261 0.13 -22.31 7.65
CA PRO A 261 -0.18 -23.73 7.87
C PRO A 261 0.47 -24.29 9.14
N ARG A 262 1.40 -23.57 9.74
CA ARG A 262 2.08 -23.88 11.00
C ARG A 262 2.28 -22.58 11.80
N PRO A 263 2.11 -22.62 13.13
CA PRO A 263 2.51 -21.50 13.98
C PRO A 263 4.03 -21.34 14.00
N PRO A 264 4.56 -20.19 14.41
CA PRO A 264 5.97 -20.00 14.68
C PRO A 264 6.48 -21.02 15.71
N MET A 265 7.64 -21.66 15.44
CA MET A 265 8.12 -22.76 16.28
C MET A 265 9.50 -22.50 16.93
N PHE A 266 10.05 -21.30 16.75
CA PHE A 266 11.27 -20.85 17.40
C PHE A 266 11.24 -19.32 17.63
N PRO A 267 12.09 -18.78 18.50
CA PRO A 267 11.95 -17.42 19.01
C PRO A 267 11.95 -16.32 17.95
N GLU A 268 12.82 -16.38 16.94
CA GLU A 268 12.91 -15.37 15.89
C GLU A 268 11.67 -15.39 14.98
N ALA A 269 11.09 -16.59 14.73
CA ALA A 269 9.84 -16.71 13.98
C ALA A 269 8.66 -16.13 14.77
N GLU A 270 8.57 -16.42 16.07
CA GLU A 270 7.56 -15.83 16.96
C GLU A 270 7.70 -14.31 17.03
N MET A 271 8.93 -13.81 17.14
CA MET A 271 9.19 -12.40 17.19
C MET A 271 8.85 -11.70 15.87
N LEU A 272 9.12 -12.32 14.72
CA LEU A 272 8.71 -11.81 13.41
C LEU A 272 7.18 -11.62 13.34
N HIS A 273 6.41 -12.63 13.77
CA HIS A 273 4.95 -12.56 13.83
C HIS A 273 4.45 -11.36 14.63
N TRP A 274 5.01 -11.14 15.83
CA TRP A 274 4.59 -10.03 16.68
C TRP A 274 5.01 -8.66 16.12
N ILE A 275 6.18 -8.56 15.52
CA ILE A 275 6.67 -7.32 14.89
C ILE A 275 5.77 -6.95 13.71
N ASP A 276 5.42 -7.91 12.85
CA ASP A 276 4.52 -7.72 11.72
C ASP A 276 3.13 -7.26 12.19
N LEU A 277 2.54 -7.97 13.15
CA LEU A 277 1.24 -7.61 13.71
C LEU A 277 1.24 -6.22 14.34
N VAL A 278 2.30 -5.84 15.06
CA VAL A 278 2.41 -4.50 15.67
C VAL A 278 2.48 -3.43 14.59
N ASP A 279 3.34 -3.58 13.58
CA ASP A 279 3.50 -2.58 12.53
C ASP A 279 2.20 -2.41 11.73
N ALA A 280 1.59 -3.51 11.29
CA ALA A 280 0.32 -3.49 10.57
C ALA A 280 -0.78 -2.78 11.36
N ARG A 281 -0.95 -3.10 12.65
CA ARG A 281 -1.98 -2.49 13.50
C ARG A 281 -1.71 -1.03 13.79
N MET A 282 -0.46 -0.64 14.04
CA MET A 282 -0.13 0.76 14.32
C MET A 282 -0.29 1.63 13.08
N ASN A 283 0.09 1.14 11.91
CA ASN A 283 -0.16 1.82 10.64
C ASN A 283 -1.65 2.04 10.40
N GLU A 284 -2.48 0.98 10.55
CA GLU A 284 -3.93 1.06 10.40
C GLU A 284 -4.56 2.06 11.39
N MET A 285 -4.21 1.96 12.68
CA MET A 285 -4.71 2.89 13.70
C MET A 285 -4.33 4.33 13.42
N ASN A 286 -3.10 4.60 13.01
CA ASN A 286 -2.67 5.94 12.61
C ASN A 286 -3.50 6.49 11.45
N GLY A 287 -3.78 5.66 10.43
CA GLY A 287 -4.67 6.02 9.32
C GLY A 287 -6.11 6.34 9.76
N ILE A 288 -6.62 5.63 10.79
CA ILE A 288 -7.94 5.88 11.36
C ILE A 288 -7.96 7.19 12.14
N LEU A 289 -6.95 7.45 12.98
CA LEU A 289 -6.87 8.66 13.79
C LEU A 289 -6.81 9.92 12.90
N ARG A 290 -6.06 9.89 11.80
CA ARG A 290 -6.00 11.01 10.83
C ARG A 290 -7.38 11.41 10.26
N ARG A 291 -8.36 10.51 10.27
CA ARG A 291 -9.72 10.72 9.74
C ARG A 291 -10.77 10.93 10.82
N THR A 292 -10.39 10.76 12.08
CA THR A 292 -11.30 10.83 13.23
C THR A 292 -10.99 12.10 14.02
N PRO A 293 -11.97 12.99 14.27
CA PRO A 293 -11.75 14.16 15.11
C PRO A 293 -11.26 13.77 16.50
N ALA A 294 -10.38 14.58 17.09
CA ALA A 294 -9.95 14.38 18.48
C ALA A 294 -11.14 14.41 19.45
N GLY A 295 -11.14 13.55 20.45
CA GLY A 295 -12.25 13.37 21.39
C GLY A 295 -13.43 12.52 20.86
N ALA A 296 -13.36 11.99 19.65
CA ALA A 296 -14.41 11.19 19.03
C ALA A 296 -14.00 9.72 18.81
N PHE A 297 -15.00 8.87 18.60
CA PHE A 297 -14.81 7.51 18.12
C PHE A 297 -14.91 7.47 16.59
N SER A 298 -14.08 6.65 15.95
CA SER A 298 -14.22 6.32 14.53
C SER A 298 -15.53 5.55 14.26
N GLU A 299 -15.87 5.36 12.98
CA GLU A 299 -16.75 4.29 12.57
C GLU A 299 -16.21 2.92 13.00
N LYS A 300 -17.06 1.87 13.01
CA LYS A 300 -16.60 0.50 13.28
C LYS A 300 -15.64 0.07 12.17
N ILE A 301 -14.43 -0.30 12.56
CA ILE A 301 -13.39 -0.79 11.66
C ILE A 301 -13.50 -2.30 11.56
N TRP A 302 -13.74 -2.79 10.36
CA TRP A 302 -13.98 -4.22 10.12
C TRP A 302 -12.79 -5.09 10.52
N SER A 303 -11.56 -4.72 10.12
CA SER A 303 -10.30 -5.43 10.40
C SER A 303 -9.98 -5.51 11.90
N LEU A 304 -10.45 -4.54 12.70
CA LEU A 304 -10.23 -4.48 14.15
C LEU A 304 -11.44 -4.98 14.94
N ASP A 305 -12.59 -5.21 14.28
CA ASP A 305 -13.91 -5.49 14.85
C ASP A 305 -14.34 -4.53 15.98
N ARG A 306 -13.85 -3.30 15.95
CA ARG A 306 -14.12 -2.27 16.96
C ARG A 306 -14.03 -0.85 16.40
N ARG A 307 -14.53 0.11 17.20
CA ARG A 307 -14.29 1.53 16.99
C ARG A 307 -12.99 1.94 17.68
N VAL A 308 -12.29 2.91 17.12
CA VAL A 308 -11.07 3.49 17.70
C VAL A 308 -11.39 4.87 18.24
N TYR A 309 -11.00 5.13 19.48
CA TYR A 309 -11.11 6.46 20.09
C TYR A 309 -9.89 7.29 19.74
N HIS A 310 -10.08 8.54 19.31
CA HIS A 310 -9.00 9.50 19.10
C HIS A 310 -8.85 10.37 20.36
N PRO A 311 -7.84 10.14 21.22
CA PRO A 311 -7.66 10.93 22.41
C PRO A 311 -7.24 12.37 22.11
N HIS A 312 -7.49 13.29 23.02
CA HIS A 312 -6.83 14.60 23.01
C HIS A 312 -5.41 14.42 23.55
N TYR A 313 -4.40 14.55 22.70
CA TYR A 313 -3.00 14.51 23.11
C TYR A 313 -2.53 15.90 23.52
N ALA A 314 -1.66 15.98 24.53
CA ALA A 314 -1.07 17.25 24.95
C ALA A 314 -0.25 17.85 23.78
N GLY A 315 -0.58 19.06 23.35
CA GLY A 315 0.08 19.76 22.24
C GLY A 315 -0.70 19.79 20.92
N GLU A 316 -1.83 19.09 20.81
CA GLU A 316 -2.66 19.09 19.56
C GLU A 316 -3.66 20.24 19.49
N GLN A 317 -3.63 21.20 20.40
CA GLN A 317 -4.62 22.29 20.45
C GLN A 317 -4.61 23.26 19.25
N ASP A 318 -3.61 23.17 18.38
CA ASP A 318 -3.43 24.06 17.20
C ASP A 318 -3.47 23.36 15.83
N ALA A 319 -3.76 22.05 15.78
CA ALA A 319 -3.92 21.40 14.48
C ALA A 319 -5.29 21.73 13.86
N PRO A 320 -5.37 22.20 12.60
CA PRO A 320 -6.65 22.45 11.94
C PRO A 320 -7.44 21.13 11.88
N SER A 321 -8.70 21.19 12.32
CA SER A 321 -9.63 20.06 12.26
C SER A 321 -9.72 19.54 10.82
N PRO A 322 -9.56 18.24 10.56
CA PRO A 322 -9.76 17.71 9.22
C PRO A 322 -11.19 18.02 8.76
N ALA A 323 -11.33 18.46 7.52
CA ALA A 323 -12.64 18.72 6.92
C ALA A 323 -13.56 17.49 7.09
N PRO A 324 -14.86 17.68 7.36
CA PRO A 324 -15.77 16.56 7.55
C PRO A 324 -15.75 15.65 6.33
N ALA A 325 -15.50 14.36 6.57
CA ALA A 325 -15.52 13.36 5.54
C ALA A 325 -16.87 13.38 4.82
N ALA A 326 -16.85 13.48 3.49
CA ALA A 326 -18.07 13.41 2.68
C ALA A 326 -18.80 12.09 3.02
N GLN A 327 -20.07 12.21 3.43
CA GLN A 327 -20.93 11.07 3.74
C GLN A 327 -20.97 10.13 2.51
N GLU A 328 -20.43 8.93 2.64
CA GLU A 328 -20.57 7.90 1.62
C GLU A 328 -22.06 7.60 1.41
N ALA A 329 -22.52 7.71 0.16
CA ALA A 329 -23.84 7.24 -0.20
C ALA A 329 -23.94 5.72 0.04
N PRO A 330 -25.11 5.18 0.46
CA PRO A 330 -25.25 3.75 0.75
C PRO A 330 -24.89 2.92 -0.49
N ARG A 331 -23.84 2.12 -0.36
CA ARG A 331 -23.42 1.19 -1.41
C ARG A 331 -24.46 0.10 -1.57
N ARG A 332 -24.95 -0.10 -2.78
CA ARG A 332 -25.74 -1.30 -3.11
C ARG A 332 -24.88 -2.52 -2.84
N PRO A 333 -25.41 -3.58 -2.19
CA PRO A 333 -24.67 -4.81 -1.94
C PRO A 333 -24.25 -5.40 -3.29
N ARG A 334 -22.92 -5.58 -3.47
CA ARG A 334 -22.41 -6.44 -4.53
C ARG A 334 -22.67 -7.91 -4.16
N PRO A 335 -22.93 -8.80 -5.13
CA PRO A 335 -23.01 -10.23 -4.83
C PRO A 335 -21.72 -10.73 -4.21
N ASP A 336 -21.86 -11.63 -3.24
CA ASP A 336 -20.83 -12.24 -2.37
C ASP A 336 -19.65 -12.88 -3.12
N ALA A 337 -18.76 -12.09 -3.70
CA ALA A 337 -17.43 -12.57 -4.10
C ALA A 337 -16.50 -12.76 -2.87
N ASP A 338 -16.82 -12.08 -1.76
CA ASP A 338 -16.00 -12.14 -0.55
C ASP A 338 -16.21 -13.42 0.30
N LYS A 339 -17.31 -14.17 0.08
CA LYS A 339 -17.49 -15.45 0.76
C LYS A 339 -16.57 -16.57 0.28
N ALA A 340 -16.03 -16.47 -0.91
CA ALA A 340 -15.06 -17.44 -1.40
C ALA A 340 -13.68 -17.30 -0.74
N TYR A 341 -13.38 -16.13 -0.15
CA TYR A 341 -12.09 -15.83 0.48
C TYR A 341 -12.09 -15.89 2.00
N GLN A 342 -13.26 -15.91 2.66
CA GLN A 342 -13.36 -16.07 4.13
C GLN A 342 -13.00 -17.47 4.64
N GLY A 343 -12.69 -18.41 3.75
CA GLY A 343 -12.19 -19.74 4.08
C GLY A 343 -10.71 -19.96 3.81
N LEU A 344 -9.94 -18.90 3.41
CA LEU A 344 -8.53 -19.01 3.00
C LEU A 344 -7.65 -17.89 3.57
N LEU A 345 -8.14 -17.11 4.54
CA LEU A 345 -7.34 -16.13 5.30
C LEU A 345 -7.46 -16.39 6.77
#